data_5d37b80b26eb8b3192421267e9ede933
#
_entry.id   5d37b80b26eb8b3192421267e9ede933
#
_cell.length_a   1.000
_cell.length_b   1.000
_cell.length_c   1.000
_cell.angle_alpha   90.00
_cell.angle_beta   90.00
_cell.angle_gamma   90.00
#
_symmetry.space_group_name_H-M   'P 1'
#
loop_
_entity.id
_entity.type
_entity.pdbx_description
1 polymer ?
#
loop_
_entity_poly.entity_id
_entity_poly.type
_entity_poly.pdbx_seq_one_letter_code
_entity_poly.pdbx_strand_id
1 'polypeptide(L)'
;TKSNTEEINEPKSEKVINMDINNGDSATKVVIKNEINTPEKPITKPKKEIPIEKKPFQEFINMHLIPSLTEEINQRGLEINNINLTNTNRPIAGDKCWVINCEIKDTCNFWLSFEKDDISSLKSISLSKPNQQPSIIESFLIDEKRITLKLIISRVLQRLNGQKLIGVN
;
A
#
# COMPACT_ATOMS: atom_id res chain seq x y z
N THR A 1 -10.56 44.05 -38.44
CA THR A 1 -9.93 44.08 -39.77
C THR A 1 -8.64 43.23 -39.73
N LYS A 2 -8.69 42.20 -40.58
CA LYS A 2 -7.62 41.53 -41.32
C LYS A 2 -6.62 40.74 -40.48
N SER A 3 -6.67 39.43 -40.56
CA SER A 3 -6.34 38.51 -41.68
C SER A 3 -4.85 38.27 -41.84
N ASN A 4 -4.51 37.07 -41.82
CA ASN A 4 -3.83 36.12 -42.73
C ASN A 4 -2.64 35.45 -42.08
N THR A 5 -2.60 34.15 -42.03
CA THR A 5 -2.48 33.10 -43.07
C THR A 5 -1.04 32.62 -43.23
N GLU A 6 -0.83 31.29 -42.91
CA GLU A 6 -0.04 30.26 -43.61
C GLU A 6 1.49 30.48 -43.71
N GLU A 7 2.34 29.48 -43.60
CA GLU A 7 2.49 28.28 -44.43
C GLU A 7 3.59 27.33 -43.84
N ILE A 8 3.30 26.10 -43.88
CA ILE A 8 3.98 24.85 -44.14
C ILE A 8 5.33 24.97 -44.89
N ASN A 9 6.36 24.19 -44.44
CA ASN A 9 7.25 23.47 -45.35
C ASN A 9 8.15 22.47 -44.61
N GLU A 10 7.90 21.17 -44.81
CA GLU A 10 8.91 20.15 -45.07
C GLU A 10 9.33 20.28 -46.55
N PRO A 11 10.51 19.83 -47.01
CA PRO A 11 10.73 18.42 -47.28
C PRO A 11 12.19 17.88 -47.32
N LYS A 12 12.28 16.56 -47.27
CA LYS A 12 12.96 15.55 -48.11
C LYS A 12 14.49 15.54 -48.25
N SER A 13 15.03 14.39 -47.87
CA SER A 13 15.76 13.32 -48.60
C SER A 13 17.07 13.70 -49.33
N GLU A 14 18.09 12.88 -49.21
CA GLU A 14 18.55 11.73 -50.01
C GLU A 14 19.95 11.25 -49.56
N LYS A 15 20.12 9.99 -49.25
CA LYS A 15 20.80 8.93 -49.98
C LYS A 15 22.17 9.26 -50.62
N VAL A 16 23.26 8.65 -50.10
CA VAL A 16 24.37 8.20 -50.95
C VAL A 16 24.93 6.88 -50.38
N ILE A 17 24.89 5.90 -51.27
CA ILE A 17 25.51 4.59 -51.18
C ILE A 17 26.95 4.72 -51.69
N ASN A 18 27.90 4.06 -51.07
CA ASN A 18 29.09 3.59 -51.80
C ASN A 18 29.55 2.27 -51.28
N MET A 19 29.50 1.31 -52.18
CA MET A 19 30.21 0.05 -52.15
C MET A 19 31.69 0.30 -52.47
N ASP A 20 32.57 -0.51 -51.87
CA ASP A 20 33.70 -1.07 -52.56
C ASP A 20 34.14 -2.40 -52.00
N ILE A 21 34.34 -3.31 -52.95
CA ILE A 21 34.70 -4.71 -52.89
C ILE A 21 36.22 -4.83 -52.96
N ASN A 22 36.84 -5.78 -52.20
CA ASN A 22 37.83 -6.71 -52.75
C ASN A 22 38.29 -7.73 -51.73
N ASN A 23 37.99 -8.92 -51.98
CA ASN A 23 38.70 -10.15 -52.40
C ASN A 23 39.96 -10.55 -51.65
N GLY A 24 39.97 -11.83 -51.23
CA GLY A 24 41.16 -12.62 -50.94
C GLY A 24 40.91 -13.87 -50.10
N ASP A 25 40.58 -14.89 -50.82
CA ASP A 25 40.74 -16.35 -50.73
C ASP A 25 41.53 -16.96 -49.54
N SER A 26 40.99 -17.98 -48.88
CA SER A 26 41.43 -19.40 -48.93
C SER A 26 40.78 -20.29 -47.86
N ALA A 27 40.12 -21.22 -48.33
CA ALA A 27 39.66 -22.56 -47.96
C ALA A 27 40.09 -23.23 -46.64
N THR A 28 39.08 -23.96 -46.11
CA THR A 28 39.04 -25.35 -45.59
C THR A 28 38.94 -25.54 -44.10
N LYS A 29 37.82 -25.91 -43.55
CA LYS A 29 37.36 -27.27 -43.17
C LYS A 29 36.07 -27.24 -42.40
N VAL A 30 35.15 -28.00 -42.90
CA VAL A 30 33.87 -28.38 -42.31
C VAL A 30 34.12 -29.25 -41.08
N VAL A 31 33.55 -28.87 -39.94
CA VAL A 31 33.15 -29.81 -38.88
C VAL A 31 31.79 -29.40 -38.39
N ILE A 32 30.81 -30.19 -38.72
CA ILE A 32 29.46 -30.15 -38.24
C ILE A 32 29.48 -30.65 -36.79
N LYS A 33 29.12 -29.81 -35.83
CA LYS A 33 28.58 -30.26 -34.54
C LYS A 33 27.28 -29.53 -34.26
N ASN A 34 26.23 -30.31 -34.32
CA ASN A 34 24.93 -29.92 -33.84
C ASN A 34 25.01 -29.58 -32.34
N GLU A 35 24.82 -28.35 -31.99
CA GLU A 35 24.40 -27.98 -30.65
C GLU A 35 23.04 -27.27 -30.72
N ILE A 36 22.11 -27.92 -30.07
CA ILE A 36 20.74 -27.54 -29.88
C ILE A 36 20.72 -26.24 -29.08
N ASN A 37 20.43 -25.14 -29.74
CA ASN A 37 20.14 -23.87 -29.06
C ASN A 37 18.72 -23.92 -28.48
N THR A 38 18.64 -24.21 -27.20
CA THR A 38 17.49 -23.91 -26.39
C THR A 38 17.52 -22.40 -26.08
N PRO A 39 16.48 -21.63 -26.39
CA PRO A 39 16.47 -20.23 -26.02
C PRO A 39 16.33 -20.11 -24.51
N GLU A 40 17.37 -19.65 -23.83
CA GLU A 40 17.31 -19.21 -22.45
C GLU A 40 16.33 -18.04 -22.36
N LYS A 41 15.19 -18.27 -21.70
CA LYS A 41 14.34 -17.20 -21.20
C LYS A 41 15.15 -16.32 -20.26
N PRO A 42 15.12 -15.00 -20.39
CA PRO A 42 15.71 -14.12 -19.41
C PRO A 42 15.01 -14.35 -18.06
N ILE A 43 15.76 -14.84 -17.09
CA ILE A 43 15.32 -14.92 -15.70
C ILE A 43 15.21 -13.48 -15.21
N THR A 44 14.02 -12.92 -15.29
CA THR A 44 13.71 -11.66 -14.61
C THR A 44 13.83 -11.91 -13.12
N LYS A 45 14.86 -11.33 -12.51
CA LYS A 45 15.01 -11.29 -11.04
C LYS A 45 13.70 -10.80 -10.44
N PRO A 46 13.12 -11.48 -9.43
CA PRO A 46 11.89 -11.02 -8.82
C PRO A 46 12.12 -9.62 -8.27
N LYS A 47 11.33 -8.68 -8.77
CA LYS A 47 11.29 -7.30 -8.28
C LYS A 47 10.95 -7.40 -6.79
N LYS A 48 11.86 -7.02 -5.91
CA LYS A 48 11.61 -7.00 -4.46
C LYS A 48 10.40 -6.10 -4.22
N GLU A 49 9.29 -6.69 -3.86
CA GLU A 49 8.09 -5.94 -3.48
C GLU A 49 8.41 -5.05 -2.28
N ILE A 50 7.96 -3.81 -2.35
CA ILE A 50 8.12 -2.87 -1.24
C ILE A 50 7.28 -3.38 -0.08
N PRO A 51 7.83 -3.50 1.14
CA PRO A 51 7.04 -3.87 2.30
C PRO A 51 5.79 -2.99 2.44
N ILE A 52 4.68 -3.60 2.82
CA ILE A 52 3.37 -2.94 2.93
C ILE A 52 3.47 -1.71 3.84
N GLU A 53 4.23 -1.80 4.91
CA GLU A 53 4.44 -0.73 5.89
C GLU A 53 5.21 0.49 5.35
N LYS A 54 5.84 0.36 4.18
CA LYS A 54 6.53 1.47 3.50
C LYS A 54 5.68 2.19 2.46
N LYS A 55 4.45 1.73 2.28
CA LYS A 55 3.50 2.39 1.40
C LYS A 55 3.03 3.73 1.98
N PRO A 56 2.51 4.65 1.14
CA PRO A 56 1.90 5.88 1.63
C PRO A 56 0.85 5.60 2.71
N PHE A 57 0.78 6.46 3.73
CA PHE A 57 -0.06 6.27 4.91
C PHE A 57 -1.52 5.93 4.56
N GLN A 58 -2.16 6.72 3.71
CA GLN A 58 -3.55 6.49 3.34
C GLN A 58 -3.76 5.19 2.56
N GLU A 59 -2.80 4.82 1.70
CA GLU A 59 -2.83 3.54 1.00
C GLU A 59 -2.70 2.37 1.99
N PHE A 60 -1.74 2.46 2.91
CA PHE A 60 -1.58 1.45 3.95
C PHE A 60 -2.85 1.27 4.78
N ILE A 61 -3.45 2.36 5.22
CA ILE A 61 -4.67 2.32 6.05
C ILE A 61 -5.85 1.76 5.24
N ASN A 62 -6.17 2.34 4.09
CA ASN A 62 -7.38 2.03 3.35
C ASN A 62 -7.31 0.69 2.60
N MET A 63 -6.12 0.31 2.11
CA MET A 63 -5.96 -0.89 1.28
C MET A 63 -5.49 -2.12 2.07
N HIS A 64 -4.92 -1.94 3.25
CA HIS A 64 -4.35 -3.03 4.04
C HIS A 64 -4.90 -3.11 5.46
N LEU A 65 -4.83 -2.04 6.24
CA LEU A 65 -5.22 -2.09 7.65
C LEU A 65 -6.74 -2.25 7.83
N ILE A 66 -7.54 -1.40 7.21
CA ILE A 66 -9.00 -1.46 7.33
C ILE A 66 -9.56 -2.77 6.81
N PRO A 67 -9.18 -3.27 5.61
CA PRO A 67 -9.66 -4.57 5.14
C PRO A 67 -9.26 -5.72 6.06
N SER A 68 -8.04 -5.73 6.58
CA SER A 68 -7.55 -6.79 7.47
C SER A 68 -8.23 -6.75 8.84
N LEU A 69 -8.46 -5.58 9.41
CA LEU A 69 -9.25 -5.42 10.64
C LEU A 69 -10.68 -5.91 10.46
N THR A 70 -11.30 -5.57 9.35
CA THR A 70 -12.65 -6.01 9.01
C THR A 70 -12.74 -7.52 8.93
N GLU A 71 -11.79 -8.16 8.24
CA GLU A 71 -11.73 -9.61 8.12
C GLU A 71 -11.56 -10.28 9.49
N GLU A 72 -10.60 -9.82 10.30
CA GLU A 72 -10.33 -10.39 11.63
C GLU A 72 -11.50 -10.23 12.59
N ILE A 73 -12.21 -9.12 12.55
CA ILE A 73 -13.40 -8.88 13.35
C ILE A 73 -14.56 -9.77 12.88
N ASN A 74 -14.77 -9.88 11.58
CA ASN A 74 -15.81 -10.75 11.01
C ASN A 74 -15.55 -12.24 11.31
N GLN A 75 -14.32 -12.69 11.29
CA GLN A 75 -13.93 -14.07 11.66
C GLN A 75 -14.30 -14.43 13.10
N ARG A 76 -14.45 -13.43 13.96
CA ARG A 76 -14.91 -13.60 15.35
C ARG A 76 -16.43 -13.61 15.49
N GLY A 77 -17.16 -13.61 14.37
CA GLY A 77 -18.61 -13.59 14.36
C GLY A 77 -19.23 -12.21 14.64
N LEU A 78 -18.44 -11.16 14.53
CA LEU A 78 -18.88 -9.78 14.74
C LEU A 78 -19.10 -9.07 13.41
N GLU A 79 -20.08 -8.18 13.37
CA GLU A 79 -20.42 -7.38 12.20
C GLU A 79 -19.99 -5.93 12.40
N ILE A 80 -19.33 -5.37 11.40
CA ILE A 80 -18.94 -3.97 11.39
C ILE A 80 -20.03 -3.16 10.68
N ASN A 81 -20.60 -2.19 11.39
CA ASN A 81 -21.54 -1.24 10.80
C ASN A 81 -20.81 -0.19 9.96
N ASN A 82 -19.70 0.31 10.46
CA ASN A 82 -18.91 1.34 9.80
C ASN A 82 -17.45 1.26 10.24
N ILE A 83 -16.55 1.46 9.29
CA ILE A 83 -15.12 1.66 9.54
C ILE A 83 -14.55 2.60 8.48
N ASN A 84 -13.94 3.70 8.91
CA ASN A 84 -13.34 4.67 8.00
C ASN A 84 -12.16 5.41 8.61
N LEU A 85 -11.34 6.01 7.73
CA LEU A 85 -10.26 6.92 8.08
C LEU A 85 -10.69 8.35 7.78
N THR A 86 -10.60 9.23 8.76
CA THR A 86 -10.88 10.66 8.60
C THR A 86 -9.81 11.51 9.26
N ASN A 87 -9.55 12.70 8.72
CA ASN A 87 -8.72 13.70 9.36
C ASN A 87 -9.64 14.62 10.18
N THR A 88 -9.71 14.39 11.47
CA THR A 88 -10.65 15.02 12.38
C THR A 88 -10.05 15.19 13.77
N ASN A 89 -10.78 15.83 14.65
CA ASN A 89 -10.35 15.93 16.03
C ASN A 89 -10.40 14.56 16.71
N ARG A 90 -9.33 14.27 17.44
CA ARG A 90 -9.26 13.08 18.29
C ARG A 90 -10.36 13.12 19.33
N PRO A 91 -11.06 12.01 19.60
CA PRO A 91 -12.01 11.93 20.69
C PRO A 91 -11.36 12.33 22.01
N ILE A 92 -12.05 13.07 22.86
CA ILE A 92 -11.64 13.49 24.21
C ILE A 92 -10.58 14.61 24.21
N ALA A 93 -9.46 14.45 23.51
CA ALA A 93 -8.29 15.33 23.65
C ALA A 93 -8.05 16.28 22.45
N GLY A 94 -9.00 16.53 21.63
CA GLY A 94 -9.17 17.70 20.80
C GLY A 94 -8.26 18.01 19.62
N ASP A 95 -7.07 17.46 19.50
CA ASP A 95 -6.16 17.79 18.41
C ASP A 95 -6.56 17.12 17.10
N LYS A 96 -6.39 17.85 15.99
CA LYS A 96 -6.64 17.34 14.67
C LYS A 96 -5.59 16.29 14.26
N CYS A 97 -6.06 15.11 13.90
CA CYS A 97 -5.22 13.99 13.54
C CYS A 97 -5.95 13.03 12.61
N TRP A 98 -5.28 11.96 12.20
CA TRP A 98 -5.89 10.90 11.43
C TRP A 98 -6.53 9.87 12.35
N VAL A 99 -7.83 9.63 12.19
CA VAL A 99 -8.61 8.75 13.05
C VAL A 99 -9.29 7.66 12.24
N ILE A 100 -9.05 6.40 12.62
CA ILE A 100 -9.87 5.27 12.20
C ILE A 100 -10.99 5.14 13.24
N ASN A 101 -12.21 5.38 12.80
CA ASN A 101 -13.41 5.10 13.58
C ASN A 101 -14.01 3.77 13.13
N CYS A 102 -14.26 2.87 14.07
CA CYS A 102 -14.90 1.59 13.80
C CYS A 102 -16.08 1.38 14.74
N GLU A 103 -17.23 1.09 14.17
CA GLU A 103 -18.46 0.73 14.88
C GLU A 103 -18.73 -0.76 14.66
N ILE A 104 -18.62 -1.53 15.75
CA ILE A 104 -18.93 -2.96 15.74
C ILE A 104 -20.35 -3.11 16.30
N LYS A 105 -21.22 -3.69 15.48
CA LYS A 105 -22.66 -3.84 15.78
C LYS A 105 -22.88 -4.48 17.15
N ASP A 106 -23.72 -3.87 17.95
CA ASP A 106 -24.15 -4.35 19.27
C ASP A 106 -23.01 -4.72 20.24
N THR A 107 -21.80 -4.26 19.95
CA THR A 107 -20.60 -4.65 20.70
C THR A 107 -19.84 -3.43 21.27
N CYS A 108 -19.21 -2.65 20.41
CA CYS A 108 -18.41 -1.50 20.83
C CYS A 108 -18.05 -0.61 19.66
N ASN A 109 -17.58 0.59 19.98
CA ASN A 109 -16.91 1.48 19.05
C ASN A 109 -15.46 1.66 19.48
N PHE A 110 -14.55 1.84 18.54
CA PHE A 110 -13.20 2.26 18.85
C PHE A 110 -12.71 3.34 17.88
N TRP A 111 -11.76 4.14 18.34
CA TRP A 111 -11.08 5.19 17.61
C TRP A 111 -9.59 4.97 17.73
N LEU A 112 -8.94 4.65 16.64
CA LEU A 112 -7.49 4.54 16.56
C LEU A 112 -6.94 5.79 15.88
N SER A 113 -6.18 6.58 16.62
CA SER A 113 -5.70 7.88 16.18
C SER A 113 -4.20 7.84 15.89
N PHE A 114 -3.80 8.46 14.77
CA PHE A 114 -2.42 8.70 14.38
C PHE A 114 -2.18 10.21 14.36
N GLU A 115 -1.18 10.68 15.08
CA GLU A 115 -0.89 12.11 15.17
C GLU A 115 -0.54 12.74 13.82
N LYS A 116 0.17 11.98 12.99
CA LYS A 116 0.58 12.37 11.63
C LYS A 116 0.17 11.30 10.63
N ASP A 117 0.32 11.62 9.35
CA ASP A 117 0.16 10.68 8.24
C ASP A 117 1.33 9.68 8.12
N ASP A 118 1.67 9.08 9.25
CA ASP A 118 2.75 8.10 9.41
C ASP A 118 2.33 7.06 10.46
N ILE A 119 2.42 5.78 10.10
CA ILE A 119 2.10 4.68 11.02
C ILE A 119 3.03 4.61 12.23
N SER A 120 4.22 5.21 12.13
CA SER A 120 5.20 5.29 13.23
C SER A 120 4.97 6.51 14.12
N SER A 121 4.08 7.43 13.76
CA SER A 121 3.72 8.58 14.60
C SER A 121 3.05 8.14 15.90
N LEU A 122 2.96 9.03 16.87
CA LEU A 122 2.25 8.75 18.11
C LEU A 122 0.81 8.32 17.82
N LYS A 123 0.38 7.28 18.48
CA LYS A 123 -0.93 6.66 18.33
C LYS A 123 -1.63 6.59 19.66
N SER A 124 -2.95 6.68 19.60
CA SER A 124 -3.81 6.46 20.75
C SER A 124 -5.04 5.67 20.35
N ILE A 125 -5.64 5.00 21.32
CA ILE A 125 -6.89 4.28 21.14
C ILE A 125 -7.90 4.72 22.20
N SER A 126 -9.15 4.84 21.79
CA SER A 126 -10.29 5.06 22.66
C SER A 126 -11.36 4.03 22.34
N LEU A 127 -12.08 3.58 23.34
CA LEU A 127 -13.15 2.59 23.20
C LEU A 127 -14.41 3.08 23.92
N SER A 128 -15.56 2.68 23.42
CA SER A 128 -16.84 2.89 24.09
C SER A 128 -17.79 1.72 23.84
N LYS A 129 -18.82 1.64 24.68
CA LYS A 129 -19.99 0.80 24.37
C LYS A 129 -20.81 1.42 23.24
N PRO A 130 -21.70 0.67 22.60
CA PRO A 130 -22.59 1.21 21.58
C PRO A 130 -23.37 2.43 22.10
N ASN A 131 -23.55 3.41 21.22
CA ASN A 131 -24.26 4.67 21.55
C ASN A 131 -23.70 5.48 22.73
N GLN A 132 -22.44 5.26 23.09
CA GLN A 132 -21.75 6.02 24.10
C GLN A 132 -20.52 6.72 23.53
N GLN A 133 -20.16 7.85 24.11
CA GLN A 133 -18.91 8.54 23.81
C GLN A 133 -17.76 7.90 24.61
N PRO A 134 -16.54 7.87 24.05
CA PRO A 134 -15.40 7.39 24.79
C PRO A 134 -15.09 8.33 25.96
N SER A 135 -14.68 7.76 27.07
CA SER A 135 -14.31 8.51 28.29
C SER A 135 -12.82 8.44 28.61
N ILE A 136 -12.09 7.54 27.98
CA ILE A 136 -10.68 7.29 28.21
C ILE A 136 -9.94 7.24 26.89
N ILE A 137 -8.75 7.84 26.87
CA ILE A 137 -7.79 7.73 25.80
C ILE A 137 -6.53 7.04 26.31
N GLU A 138 -6.03 6.08 25.57
CA GLU A 138 -4.85 5.29 25.91
C GLU A 138 -3.78 5.40 24.83
N SER A 139 -2.51 5.41 25.23
CA SER A 139 -1.40 5.30 24.30
C SER A 139 -1.45 3.95 23.61
N PHE A 140 -1.09 3.93 22.33
CA PHE A 140 -1.13 2.73 21.50
C PHE A 140 0.21 2.49 20.83
N LEU A 141 0.85 1.32 21.09
CA LEU A 141 2.14 0.93 20.52
C LEU A 141 3.23 2.00 20.69
N ILE A 142 3.33 2.59 21.86
CA ILE A 142 4.24 3.71 22.13
C ILE A 142 5.72 3.27 22.20
N ASP A 143 6.00 2.08 22.71
CA ASP A 143 7.36 1.57 22.94
C ASP A 143 7.85 0.67 21.81
N GLU A 144 7.10 0.54 20.73
CA GLU A 144 7.44 -0.35 19.64
C GLU A 144 8.40 0.32 18.64
N LYS A 145 9.58 -0.28 18.48
CA LYS A 145 10.61 0.21 17.54
C LYS A 145 10.21 0.03 16.08
N ARG A 146 9.39 -0.96 15.78
CA ARG A 146 8.94 -1.28 14.44
C ARG A 146 7.44 -1.54 14.42
N ILE A 147 6.73 -0.72 13.71
CA ILE A 147 5.29 -0.87 13.50
C ILE A 147 5.05 -1.72 12.25
N THR A 148 4.24 -2.77 12.41
CA THR A 148 3.81 -3.64 11.31
C THR A 148 2.30 -3.75 11.27
N LEU A 149 1.75 -4.10 10.11
CA LEU A 149 0.31 -4.35 9.93
C LEU A 149 -0.21 -5.35 10.96
N LYS A 150 0.48 -6.49 11.09
CA LYS A 150 0.12 -7.56 12.02
C LYS A 150 0.12 -7.09 13.47
N LEU A 151 1.09 -6.26 13.85
CA LEU A 151 1.21 -5.74 15.22
C LEU A 151 0.05 -4.81 15.55
N ILE A 152 -0.32 -3.91 14.65
CA ILE A 152 -1.46 -3.00 14.84
C ILE A 152 -2.75 -3.81 15.03
N ILE A 153 -3.03 -4.74 14.14
CA ILE A 153 -4.22 -5.60 14.20
C ILE A 153 -4.27 -6.38 15.51
N SER A 154 -3.19 -7.07 15.85
CA SER A 154 -3.09 -7.86 17.06
C SER A 154 -3.35 -7.02 18.34
N ARG A 155 -2.79 -5.81 18.39
CA ARG A 155 -2.96 -4.95 19.55
C ARG A 155 -4.38 -4.36 19.63
N VAL A 156 -5.02 -4.01 18.52
CA VAL A 156 -6.43 -3.59 18.49
C VAL A 156 -7.30 -4.72 19.04
N LEU A 157 -7.16 -5.93 18.54
CA LEU A 157 -7.94 -7.08 18.98
C LEU A 157 -7.69 -7.41 20.45
N GLN A 158 -6.46 -7.31 20.92
CA GLN A 158 -6.11 -7.49 22.33
C GLN A 158 -6.82 -6.46 23.23
N ARG A 159 -6.90 -5.21 22.79
CA ARG A 159 -7.60 -4.15 23.55
C ARG A 159 -9.10 -4.38 23.59
N LEU A 160 -9.71 -4.78 22.47
CA LEU A 160 -11.13 -5.13 22.42
C LEU A 160 -11.44 -6.33 23.36
N ASN A 161 -10.58 -7.31 23.37
CA ASN A 161 -10.68 -8.47 24.26
C ASN A 161 -10.53 -8.08 25.74
N GLY A 162 -9.52 -7.29 26.06
CA GLY A 162 -9.23 -6.86 27.42
C GLY A 162 -10.35 -6.05 28.05
N GLN A 163 -11.16 -5.39 27.26
CA GLN A 163 -12.38 -4.70 27.73
C GLN A 163 -13.60 -5.62 27.81
N LYS A 164 -13.46 -6.90 27.50
CA LYS A 164 -14.56 -7.87 27.36
C LYS A 164 -15.67 -7.39 26.41
N LEU A 165 -15.30 -6.59 25.43
CA LEU A 165 -16.21 -6.04 24.43
C LEU A 165 -16.43 -7.01 23.29
N ILE A 166 -15.41 -7.83 22.98
CA ILE A 166 -15.55 -9.00 22.13
C ILE A 166 -15.37 -10.24 23.01
N GLY A 167 -16.35 -11.13 22.99
CA GLY A 167 -16.34 -12.32 23.81
C GLY A 167 -15.09 -13.18 23.56
N VAL A 168 -14.45 -13.59 24.64
CA VAL A 168 -13.45 -14.67 24.62
C VAL A 168 -14.21 -15.95 24.87
N ASN A 169 -14.21 -16.84 23.90
CA ASN A 169 -14.53 -18.23 24.13
C ASN A 169 -13.27 -18.99 24.45
#